data_91ae169f55a9f9cafa427649fa55775a
#
_entry.id   91ae169f55a9f9cafa427649fa55775a
#
_cell.length_a   1.000
_cell.length_b   1.000
_cell.length_c   1.000
_cell.angle_alpha   90.00
_cell.angle_beta   90.00
_cell.angle_gamma   90.00
#
_symmetry.space_group_name_H-M   'P 1'
#
loop_
_entity.id
_entity.type
_entity.pdbx_description
1 polymer ?
#
loop_
_entity_poly.entity_id
_entity_poly.type
_entity_poly.pdbx_seq_one_letter_code
_entity_poly.pdbx_strand_id
1 'polypeptide(L)'
;MFDKIRSFVRGVMRKMFPAKNIKEALDLDTCVSDEMLDRMNLWAAMYRGHAPWCRDPVISLRKERGICQEFANVVLNEMEAKVSVESLDMIFKDAIRDLNENLQSGLALGSFVIKPLGGNKVEYITADRFIPVEFDARGRLVNVVFVQVKKLADDDFYHRFEHHDFDTETGTLTITNTAFHSDSAESIGRRIDLKDVDEWRNLPESVTYAGLEKPDFGYYRNPIKNEIDGSFCGVSIFDGAIDQLRNVDVQGARLDWEFKSGERAINVDIAALTPRRDPITGKIVHEMPELDKKLYKGLNLTSDELYKEWSPEFRDANIINGLNAYLRQVEFNVCLSYGDLSDVSDVEKTASEVRVAKKRK
;
A
#
# COMPACT_ATOMS: atom_id res chain seq x y z
N MET A 1 5.00 11.24 21.69
CA MET A 1 4.96 11.94 20.38
C MET A 1 4.84 10.96 19.21
N PHE A 2 5.63 9.88 19.18
CA PHE A 2 5.55 8.84 18.13
C PHE A 2 4.22 8.07 18.09
N ASP A 3 3.57 7.83 19.22
CA ASP A 3 2.28 7.12 19.28
C ASP A 3 1.13 7.96 18.70
N LYS A 4 1.18 9.30 18.84
CA LYS A 4 0.21 10.20 18.21
C LYS A 4 0.36 10.25 16.69
N ILE A 5 1.60 10.16 16.17
CA ILE A 5 1.86 10.09 14.73
C ILE A 5 1.39 8.74 14.18
N ARG A 6 1.62 7.62 14.91
CA ARG A 6 1.12 6.30 14.55
C ARG A 6 -0.42 6.22 14.53
N SER A 7 -1.09 6.87 15.49
CA SER A 7 -2.56 6.92 15.53
C SER A 7 -3.13 7.79 14.40
N PHE A 8 -2.46 8.89 14.06
CA PHE A 8 -2.85 9.75 12.95
C PHE A 8 -2.74 9.05 11.58
N VAL A 9 -1.66 8.28 11.36
CA VAL A 9 -1.48 7.49 10.11
C VAL A 9 -2.47 6.31 10.05
N ARG A 10 -2.84 5.69 11.18
CA ARG A 10 -3.89 4.65 11.23
C ARG A 10 -5.28 5.19 10.90
N GLY A 11 -5.58 6.46 11.18
CA GLY A 11 -6.87 7.09 10.91
C GLY A 11 -7.15 7.42 9.43
N VAL A 12 -6.19 7.20 8.51
CA VAL A 12 -6.32 7.56 7.08
C VAL A 12 -6.40 6.34 6.16
N MET A 13 -6.43 5.12 6.70
CA MET A 13 -6.71 3.92 5.88
C MET A 13 -8.19 3.88 5.53
N ARG A 14 -8.52 4.52 4.41
CA ARG A 14 -9.85 4.45 3.84
C ARG A 14 -10.08 3.05 3.29
N LYS A 15 -11.07 2.34 3.82
CA LYS A 15 -11.60 1.13 3.20
C LYS A 15 -12.57 1.51 2.08
N MET A 16 -12.59 0.73 1.03
CA MET A 16 -13.60 0.87 -0.02
C MET A 16 -14.98 0.53 0.55
N PHE A 17 -16.00 1.20 0.04
CA PHE A 17 -17.37 0.93 0.46
C PHE A 17 -17.83 -0.45 -0.04
N PRO A 18 -18.44 -1.28 0.81
CA PRO A 18 -19.06 -2.54 0.39
C PRO A 18 -20.09 -2.33 -0.74
N ALA A 19 -20.19 -3.28 -1.65
CA ALA A 19 -21.13 -3.21 -2.78
C ALA A 19 -22.59 -2.97 -2.33
N LYS A 20 -23.00 -3.58 -1.21
CA LYS A 20 -24.33 -3.37 -0.62
C LYS A 20 -24.58 -1.90 -0.23
N ASN A 21 -23.60 -1.22 0.35
CA ASN A 21 -23.75 0.17 0.76
C ASN A 21 -23.87 1.10 -0.45
N ILE A 22 -23.17 0.80 -1.54
CA ILE A 22 -23.25 1.52 -2.80
C ILE A 22 -24.64 1.35 -3.42
N LYS A 23 -25.15 0.12 -3.44
CA LYS A 23 -26.49 -0.19 -3.94
C LYS A 23 -27.57 0.55 -3.15
N GLU A 24 -27.49 0.55 -1.82
CA GLU A 24 -28.46 1.24 -0.95
C GLU A 24 -28.41 2.77 -1.11
N ALA A 25 -27.19 3.34 -1.35
CA ALA A 25 -27.02 4.80 -1.42
C ALA A 25 -27.29 5.38 -2.81
N LEU A 26 -26.89 4.68 -3.88
CA LEU A 26 -26.90 5.18 -5.25
C LEU A 26 -27.86 4.43 -6.18
N ASP A 27 -28.48 3.33 -5.71
CA ASP A 27 -29.31 2.41 -6.50
C ASP A 27 -28.55 1.82 -7.70
N LEU A 28 -27.25 1.52 -7.51
CA LEU A 28 -26.36 0.98 -8.53
C LEU A 28 -25.83 -0.40 -8.11
N ASP A 29 -25.94 -1.37 -9.01
CA ASP A 29 -25.24 -2.63 -8.87
C ASP A 29 -23.79 -2.47 -9.37
N THR A 30 -22.82 -2.93 -8.58
CA THR A 30 -21.40 -2.86 -8.94
C THR A 30 -20.94 -4.19 -9.54
N CYS A 31 -20.00 -4.15 -10.46
CA CYS A 31 -19.41 -5.36 -11.05
C CYS A 31 -18.24 -5.94 -10.22
N VAL A 32 -18.00 -5.40 -9.02
CA VAL A 32 -16.92 -5.81 -8.11
C VAL A 32 -17.50 -6.63 -6.98
N SER A 33 -16.95 -7.82 -6.74
CA SER A 33 -17.33 -8.66 -5.61
C SER A 33 -16.77 -8.12 -4.28
N ASP A 34 -17.41 -8.48 -3.16
CA ASP A 34 -16.88 -8.13 -1.84
C ASP A 34 -15.49 -8.76 -1.61
N GLU A 35 -15.22 -9.95 -2.18
CA GLU A 35 -13.91 -10.61 -2.10
C GLU A 35 -12.83 -9.78 -2.83
N MET A 36 -13.16 -9.23 -3.99
CA MET A 36 -12.26 -8.35 -4.74
C MET A 36 -12.01 -7.03 -3.97
N LEU A 37 -13.04 -6.45 -3.36
CA LEU A 37 -12.90 -5.27 -2.51
C LEU A 37 -11.98 -5.52 -1.31
N ASP A 38 -12.14 -6.66 -0.64
CA ASP A 38 -11.27 -7.05 0.48
C ASP A 38 -9.82 -7.22 0.03
N ARG A 39 -9.61 -7.80 -1.16
CA ARG A 39 -8.28 -7.97 -1.75
C ARG A 39 -7.65 -6.62 -2.09
N MET A 40 -8.40 -5.69 -2.70
CA MET A 40 -7.92 -4.33 -2.98
C MET A 40 -7.57 -3.56 -1.70
N ASN A 41 -8.37 -3.70 -0.64
CA ASN A 41 -8.05 -3.13 0.67
C ASN A 41 -6.75 -3.72 1.26
N LEU A 42 -6.53 -5.02 1.10
CA LEU A 42 -5.29 -5.68 1.52
C LEU A 42 -4.08 -5.14 0.77
N TRP A 43 -4.14 -5.05 -0.58
CA TRP A 43 -3.05 -4.50 -1.39
C TRP A 43 -2.72 -3.07 -1.00
N ALA A 44 -3.75 -2.23 -0.79
CA ALA A 44 -3.56 -0.86 -0.35
C ALA A 44 -2.87 -0.77 1.02
N ALA A 45 -3.24 -1.65 1.96
CA ALA A 45 -2.60 -1.75 3.27
C ALA A 45 -1.14 -2.19 3.16
N MET A 46 -0.84 -3.22 2.37
CA MET A 46 0.51 -3.72 2.10
C MET A 46 1.39 -2.63 1.48
N TYR A 47 0.96 -2.01 0.40
CA TYR A 47 1.70 -0.96 -0.31
C TYR A 47 2.03 0.24 0.59
N ARG A 48 1.12 0.58 1.52
CA ARG A 48 1.33 1.62 2.53
C ARG A 48 2.16 1.15 3.74
N GLY A 49 2.54 -0.14 3.81
CA GLY A 49 3.31 -0.75 4.90
C GLY A 49 2.52 -0.96 6.18
N HIS A 50 1.22 -1.15 6.05
CA HIS A 50 0.27 -1.39 7.14
C HIS A 50 -0.50 -2.70 6.95
N ALA A 51 0.18 -3.72 6.39
CA ALA A 51 -0.41 -5.04 6.21
C ALA A 51 -0.95 -5.60 7.55
N PRO A 52 -2.02 -6.42 7.54
CA PRO A 52 -2.67 -6.90 8.77
C PRO A 52 -1.76 -7.64 9.74
N TRP A 53 -0.68 -8.25 9.22
CA TRP A 53 0.34 -8.95 10.02
C TRP A 53 1.43 -8.03 10.57
N CYS A 54 1.52 -6.78 10.09
CA CYS A 54 2.48 -5.79 10.57
C CYS A 54 2.02 -5.21 11.92
N ARG A 55 2.19 -6.02 12.97
CA ARG A 55 1.97 -5.66 14.38
C ARG A 55 3.26 -5.90 15.15
N ASP A 56 3.51 -5.07 16.17
CA ASP A 56 4.71 -5.22 17.00
C ASP A 56 4.92 -6.70 17.41
N PRO A 57 6.10 -7.30 17.18
CA PRO A 57 7.34 -6.70 16.68
C PRO A 57 7.51 -6.71 15.15
N VAL A 58 6.53 -7.22 14.36
CA VAL A 58 6.65 -7.31 12.90
C VAL A 58 6.38 -5.95 12.25
N ILE A 59 7.35 -5.44 11.50
CA ILE A 59 7.24 -4.23 10.69
C ILE A 59 7.36 -4.58 9.20
N SER A 60 6.69 -3.82 8.33
CA SER A 60 6.82 -4.03 6.90
C SER A 60 8.20 -3.62 6.39
N LEU A 61 8.84 -4.49 5.63
CA LEU A 61 10.08 -4.22 4.90
C LEU A 61 9.83 -3.46 3.60
N ARG A 62 8.57 -3.11 3.28
CA ARG A 62 8.17 -2.30 2.12
C ARG A 62 8.62 -2.85 0.76
N LYS A 63 8.73 -4.16 0.61
CA LYS A 63 9.14 -4.79 -0.64
C LYS A 63 8.14 -4.58 -1.76
N GLU A 64 6.84 -4.51 -1.46
CA GLU A 64 5.74 -4.22 -2.39
C GLU A 64 5.96 -2.88 -3.09
N ARG A 65 6.38 -1.86 -2.34
CA ARG A 65 6.69 -0.54 -2.91
C ARG A 65 7.88 -0.60 -3.86
N GLY A 66 8.94 -1.31 -3.46
CA GLY A 66 10.14 -1.49 -4.29
C GLY A 66 9.82 -2.21 -5.61
N ILE A 67 8.99 -3.26 -5.55
CA ILE A 67 8.51 -4.00 -6.73
C ILE A 67 7.78 -3.05 -7.69
N CYS A 68 6.78 -2.30 -7.21
CA CYS A 68 6.00 -1.38 -8.04
C CYS A 68 6.88 -0.28 -8.66
N GLN A 69 7.84 0.25 -7.90
CA GLN A 69 8.77 1.27 -8.38
C GLN A 69 9.68 0.72 -9.48
N GLU A 70 10.20 -0.49 -9.30
CA GLU A 70 11.07 -1.13 -10.30
C GLU A 70 10.32 -1.37 -11.61
N PHE A 71 9.10 -1.93 -11.57
CA PHE A 71 8.29 -2.13 -12.76
C PHE A 71 7.92 -0.81 -13.45
N ALA A 72 7.51 0.22 -12.69
CA ALA A 72 7.19 1.53 -13.27
C ALA A 72 8.42 2.13 -13.98
N ASN A 73 9.61 2.03 -13.37
CA ASN A 73 10.84 2.50 -13.97
C ASN A 73 11.20 1.73 -15.25
N VAL A 74 11.09 0.39 -15.24
CA VAL A 74 11.39 -0.43 -16.43
C VAL A 74 10.43 -0.12 -17.57
N VAL A 75 9.13 0.00 -17.29
CA VAL A 75 8.11 0.26 -18.31
C VAL A 75 8.27 1.66 -18.94
N LEU A 76 8.64 2.65 -18.13
CA LEU A 76 8.68 4.05 -18.58
C LEU A 76 10.07 4.54 -19.01
N ASN A 77 11.14 3.78 -18.74
CA ASN A 77 12.52 4.20 -19.01
C ASN A 77 12.79 4.50 -20.49
N GLU A 78 12.20 3.71 -21.40
CA GLU A 78 12.39 3.85 -22.84
C GLU A 78 11.07 4.24 -23.55
N MET A 79 10.08 4.74 -22.79
CA MET A 79 8.80 5.15 -23.36
C MET A 79 8.93 6.44 -24.16
N GLU A 80 8.73 6.35 -25.45
CA GLU A 80 8.54 7.50 -26.33
C GLU A 80 7.07 7.62 -26.71
N ALA A 81 6.45 8.74 -26.37
CA ALA A 81 5.05 9.00 -26.71
C ALA A 81 4.90 10.39 -27.32
N LYS A 82 4.21 10.46 -28.47
CA LYS A 82 4.02 11.70 -29.21
C LYS A 82 2.65 11.72 -29.89
N VAL A 83 2.00 12.87 -29.82
CA VAL A 83 0.77 13.15 -30.58
C VAL A 83 1.14 13.96 -31.84
N SER A 84 0.51 13.64 -32.98
CA SER A 84 0.83 14.29 -34.26
C SER A 84 0.50 15.78 -34.32
N VAL A 85 -0.46 16.25 -33.52
CA VAL A 85 -0.89 17.64 -33.43
C VAL A 85 -0.13 18.30 -32.30
N GLU A 86 0.69 19.33 -32.58
CA GLU A 86 1.60 19.96 -31.62
C GLU A 86 0.90 20.52 -30.37
N SER A 87 -0.25 21.16 -30.52
CA SER A 87 -1.02 21.69 -29.39
C SER A 87 -1.54 20.59 -28.46
N LEU A 88 -1.95 19.45 -29.04
CA LEU A 88 -2.38 18.28 -28.27
C LEU A 88 -1.19 17.52 -27.66
N ASP A 89 -0.03 17.52 -28.33
CA ASP A 89 1.20 16.90 -27.81
C ASP A 89 1.68 17.60 -26.53
N MET A 90 1.58 18.92 -26.46
CA MET A 90 1.89 19.65 -25.22
C MET A 90 0.97 19.26 -24.06
N ILE A 91 -0.35 19.19 -24.31
CA ILE A 91 -1.34 18.78 -23.31
C ILE A 91 -1.10 17.33 -22.88
N PHE A 92 -0.83 16.45 -23.83
CA PHE A 92 -0.55 15.05 -23.58
C PHE A 92 0.72 14.86 -22.74
N LYS A 93 1.80 15.56 -23.07
CA LYS A 93 3.06 15.54 -22.29
C LYS A 93 2.88 16.05 -20.85
N ASP A 94 2.04 17.09 -20.68
CA ASP A 94 1.70 17.57 -19.34
C ASP A 94 0.86 16.54 -18.57
N ALA A 95 -0.10 15.90 -19.25
CA ALA A 95 -0.94 14.86 -18.65
C ALA A 95 -0.15 13.64 -18.19
N ILE A 96 0.90 13.22 -18.90
CA ILE A 96 1.72 12.04 -18.56
C ILE A 96 2.95 12.38 -17.69
N ARG A 97 3.14 13.64 -17.28
CA ARG A 97 4.29 14.06 -16.48
C ARG A 97 4.45 13.21 -15.20
N ASP A 98 3.35 12.99 -14.50
CA ASP A 98 3.32 12.29 -13.23
C ASP A 98 2.95 10.79 -13.40
N LEU A 99 3.07 10.27 -14.63
CA LEU A 99 2.66 8.89 -14.95
C LEU A 99 3.45 7.85 -14.14
N ASN A 100 4.75 8.09 -13.87
CA ASN A 100 5.57 7.13 -13.11
C ASN A 100 5.00 6.87 -11.71
N GLU A 101 4.69 7.94 -10.96
CA GLU A 101 4.15 7.81 -9.60
C GLU A 101 2.75 7.18 -9.60
N ASN A 102 1.92 7.56 -10.57
CA ASN A 102 0.57 7.02 -10.71
C ASN A 102 0.56 5.57 -11.20
N LEU A 103 1.52 5.19 -12.06
CA LEU A 103 1.70 3.81 -12.50
C LEU A 103 2.12 2.91 -11.32
N GLN A 104 3.02 3.37 -10.42
CA GLN A 104 3.36 2.62 -9.21
C GLN A 104 2.11 2.30 -8.38
N SER A 105 1.21 3.27 -8.21
CA SER A 105 -0.06 3.06 -7.51
C SER A 105 -0.99 2.11 -8.25
N GLY A 106 -1.06 2.21 -9.58
CA GLY A 106 -1.82 1.30 -10.43
C GLY A 106 -1.29 -0.13 -10.39
N LEU A 107 0.03 -0.32 -10.42
CA LEU A 107 0.67 -1.62 -10.26
C LEU A 107 0.33 -2.25 -8.90
N ALA A 108 0.33 -1.44 -7.84
CA ALA A 108 0.02 -1.89 -6.49
C ALA A 108 -1.47 -2.26 -6.31
N LEU A 109 -2.38 -1.45 -6.83
CA LEU A 109 -3.83 -1.59 -6.61
C LEU A 109 -4.57 -2.27 -7.78
N GLY A 110 -3.83 -2.68 -8.80
CA GLY A 110 -4.36 -3.39 -9.96
C GLY A 110 -4.79 -2.48 -11.11
N SER A 111 -5.23 -1.26 -10.84
CA SER A 111 -5.74 -0.33 -11.85
C SER A 111 -5.73 1.13 -11.41
N PHE A 112 -5.88 2.03 -12.38
CA PHE A 112 -6.20 3.44 -12.17
C PHE A 112 -7.02 3.99 -13.34
N VAL A 113 -7.64 5.14 -13.11
CA VAL A 113 -8.37 5.89 -14.15
C VAL A 113 -7.71 7.26 -14.33
N ILE A 114 -7.64 7.72 -15.57
CA ILE A 114 -7.29 9.10 -15.93
C ILE A 114 -8.55 9.77 -16.42
N LYS A 115 -8.99 10.85 -15.75
CA LYS A 115 -10.14 11.63 -16.19
C LYS A 115 -9.80 13.11 -16.36
N PRO A 116 -10.52 13.84 -17.22
CA PRO A 116 -10.35 15.30 -17.36
C PRO A 116 -10.85 16.03 -16.12
N LEU A 117 -10.10 17.07 -15.71
CA LEU A 117 -10.51 18.05 -14.70
C LEU A 117 -11.00 19.37 -15.30
N GLY A 118 -10.99 19.49 -16.62
CA GLY A 118 -11.17 20.77 -17.33
C GLY A 118 -9.87 21.59 -17.44
N GLY A 119 -9.86 22.62 -18.27
CA GLY A 119 -8.69 23.48 -18.47
C GLY A 119 -7.42 22.74 -18.93
N ASN A 120 -7.57 21.69 -19.74
CA ASN A 120 -6.48 20.82 -20.22
C ASN A 120 -5.71 20.06 -19.12
N LYS A 121 -6.32 19.88 -17.95
CA LYS A 121 -5.74 19.11 -16.84
C LYS A 121 -6.41 17.76 -16.71
N VAL A 122 -5.66 16.79 -16.20
CA VAL A 122 -6.16 15.45 -15.89
C VAL A 122 -5.96 15.12 -14.42
N GLU A 123 -6.79 14.22 -13.91
CA GLU A 123 -6.65 13.61 -12.58
C GLU A 123 -6.42 12.11 -12.73
N TYR A 124 -5.46 11.59 -11.98
CA TYR A 124 -5.25 10.16 -11.80
C TYR A 124 -6.00 9.68 -10.58
N ILE A 125 -6.86 8.70 -10.77
CA ILE A 125 -7.71 8.15 -9.69
C ILE A 125 -7.35 6.68 -9.52
N THR A 126 -6.80 6.34 -8.35
CA THR A 126 -6.39 4.99 -7.98
C THR A 126 -7.60 4.10 -7.68
N ALA A 127 -7.44 2.77 -7.78
CA ALA A 127 -8.53 1.81 -7.63
C ALA A 127 -9.30 1.92 -6.31
N ASP A 128 -8.69 2.41 -5.25
CA ASP A 128 -9.33 2.67 -3.97
C ASP A 128 -10.21 3.93 -3.93
N ARG A 129 -10.32 4.67 -5.06
CA ARG A 129 -11.06 5.93 -5.17
C ARG A 129 -12.12 5.93 -6.28
N PHE A 130 -12.31 4.82 -6.97
CA PHE A 130 -13.41 4.65 -7.91
C PHE A 130 -14.06 3.27 -7.77
N ILE A 131 -15.29 3.16 -8.22
CA ILE A 131 -16.10 1.95 -8.15
C ILE A 131 -16.52 1.61 -9.58
N PRO A 132 -16.01 0.52 -10.16
CA PRO A 132 -16.47 0.04 -11.44
C PRO A 132 -17.92 -0.45 -11.33
N VAL A 133 -18.79 0.05 -12.23
CA VAL A 133 -20.19 -0.34 -12.30
C VAL A 133 -20.40 -1.29 -13.47
N GLU A 134 -19.84 -0.97 -14.65
CA GLU A 134 -20.00 -1.80 -15.83
C GLU A 134 -18.76 -1.78 -16.73
N PHE A 135 -18.46 -2.96 -17.29
CA PHE A 135 -17.49 -3.14 -18.36
C PHE A 135 -18.21 -3.62 -19.62
N ASP A 136 -17.79 -3.16 -20.77
CA ASP A 136 -18.27 -3.70 -22.03
C ASP A 136 -17.74 -5.13 -22.30
N ALA A 137 -18.22 -5.76 -23.38
CA ALA A 137 -17.81 -7.10 -23.76
C ALA A 137 -16.30 -7.24 -24.07
N ARG A 138 -15.59 -6.14 -24.25
CA ARG A 138 -14.14 -6.09 -24.48
C ARG A 138 -13.34 -5.78 -23.20
N GLY A 139 -14.02 -5.62 -22.07
CA GLY A 139 -13.42 -5.27 -20.79
C GLY A 139 -12.99 -3.81 -20.68
N ARG A 140 -13.59 -2.90 -21.47
CA ARG A 140 -13.43 -1.46 -21.29
C ARG A 140 -14.43 -0.99 -20.25
N LEU A 141 -13.96 -0.21 -19.28
CA LEU A 141 -14.82 0.41 -18.28
C LEU A 141 -15.71 1.47 -18.98
N VAL A 142 -17.01 1.34 -18.89
CA VAL A 142 -17.99 2.23 -19.51
C VAL A 142 -18.84 2.98 -18.50
N ASN A 143 -19.01 2.39 -17.30
CA ASN A 143 -19.78 2.97 -16.23
C ASN A 143 -18.99 2.91 -14.93
N VAL A 144 -18.77 4.07 -14.26
CA VAL A 144 -17.88 4.19 -13.10
C VAL A 144 -18.35 5.30 -12.16
N VAL A 145 -18.18 5.06 -10.86
CA VAL A 145 -18.41 6.07 -9.82
C VAL A 145 -17.07 6.49 -9.22
N PHE A 146 -16.71 7.76 -9.36
CA PHE A 146 -15.55 8.34 -8.69
C PHE A 146 -15.94 8.83 -7.30
N VAL A 147 -15.10 8.54 -6.32
CA VAL A 147 -15.40 8.85 -4.92
C VAL A 147 -14.42 9.89 -4.40
N GLN A 148 -14.93 11.07 -4.09
CA GLN A 148 -14.19 12.12 -3.43
C GLN A 148 -14.61 12.21 -1.96
N VAL A 149 -13.64 12.25 -1.05
CA VAL A 149 -13.91 12.43 0.38
C VAL A 149 -13.24 13.68 0.87
N LYS A 150 -13.99 14.48 1.60
CA LYS A 150 -13.52 15.66 2.28
C LYS A 150 -13.75 15.50 3.79
N LYS A 151 -12.72 15.72 4.58
CA LYS A 151 -12.79 15.75 6.03
C LYS A 151 -12.71 17.21 6.50
N LEU A 152 -13.73 17.68 7.20
CA LEU A 152 -13.74 19.04 7.77
C LEU A 152 -13.38 19.05 9.27
N ALA A 153 -13.76 18.01 10.02
CA ALA A 153 -13.41 17.82 11.43
C ALA A 153 -13.14 16.33 11.72
N ASP A 154 -12.85 15.96 12.96
CA ASP A 154 -12.45 14.58 13.28
C ASP A 154 -13.53 13.54 12.98
N ASP A 155 -14.79 13.85 13.18
CA ASP A 155 -15.93 12.99 12.91
C ASP A 155 -16.88 13.64 11.89
N ASP A 156 -16.34 14.37 10.90
CA ASP A 156 -17.12 15.14 9.95
C ASP A 156 -16.61 14.91 8.53
N PHE A 157 -17.23 13.95 7.83
CA PHE A 157 -16.84 13.48 6.52
C PHE A 157 -17.93 13.76 5.49
N TYR A 158 -17.50 14.29 4.35
CA TYR A 158 -18.34 14.54 3.20
C TYR A 158 -17.87 13.68 2.03
N HIS A 159 -18.79 12.94 1.43
CA HIS A 159 -18.55 12.06 0.31
C HIS A 159 -19.26 12.59 -0.92
N ARG A 160 -18.56 12.80 -2.02
CA ARG A 160 -19.17 13.06 -3.33
C ARG A 160 -18.93 11.86 -4.22
N PHE A 161 -20.01 11.36 -4.78
CA PHE A 161 -20.02 10.32 -5.79
C PHE A 161 -20.31 10.97 -7.14
N GLU A 162 -19.33 10.93 -8.02
CA GLU A 162 -19.41 11.43 -9.40
C GLU A 162 -19.55 10.22 -10.30
N HIS A 163 -20.76 9.97 -10.77
CA HIS A 163 -21.12 8.82 -11.58
C HIS A 163 -21.03 9.18 -13.05
N HIS A 164 -20.17 8.50 -13.80
CA HIS A 164 -20.03 8.59 -15.24
C HIS A 164 -20.67 7.36 -15.87
N ASP A 165 -21.78 7.56 -16.56
CA ASP A 165 -22.53 6.53 -17.26
C ASP A 165 -22.45 6.78 -18.76
N PHE A 166 -21.72 5.90 -19.49
CA PHE A 166 -21.52 5.99 -20.93
C PHE A 166 -22.30 4.90 -21.65
N ASP A 167 -23.36 5.31 -22.32
CA ASP A 167 -24.11 4.44 -23.21
C ASP A 167 -23.36 4.25 -24.55
N THR A 168 -22.88 3.03 -24.77
CA THR A 168 -22.11 2.67 -25.97
C THR A 168 -22.95 2.61 -27.24
N GLU A 169 -24.30 2.47 -27.16
CA GLU A 169 -25.20 2.38 -28.31
C GLU A 169 -25.52 3.78 -28.86
N THR A 170 -25.78 4.72 -27.93
CA THR A 170 -26.18 6.09 -28.35
C THR A 170 -24.99 7.06 -28.39
N GLY A 171 -23.84 6.69 -27.82
CA GLY A 171 -22.69 7.57 -27.67
C GLY A 171 -22.96 8.73 -26.67
N THR A 172 -23.76 8.46 -25.67
CA THR A 172 -24.18 9.47 -24.68
C THR A 172 -23.50 9.21 -23.33
N LEU A 173 -22.84 10.23 -22.79
CA LEU A 173 -22.26 10.23 -21.45
C LEU A 173 -23.11 11.07 -20.53
N THR A 174 -23.61 10.49 -19.45
CA THR A 174 -24.29 11.21 -18.37
C THR A 174 -23.42 11.23 -17.12
N ILE A 175 -23.12 12.41 -16.61
CA ILE A 175 -22.37 12.61 -15.36
C ILE A 175 -23.33 13.09 -14.29
N THR A 176 -23.46 12.33 -13.19
CA THR A 176 -24.34 12.67 -12.07
C THR A 176 -23.53 12.81 -10.78
N ASN A 177 -23.75 13.90 -10.06
CA ASN A 177 -23.12 14.17 -8.77
C ASN A 177 -24.09 13.97 -7.62
N THR A 178 -23.70 13.18 -6.61
CA THR A 178 -24.48 12.96 -5.41
C THR A 178 -23.57 13.15 -4.18
N ALA A 179 -24.04 13.88 -3.18
CA ALA A 179 -23.27 14.16 -1.97
C ALA A 179 -23.91 13.52 -0.72
N PHE A 180 -23.06 13.10 0.20
CA PHE A 180 -23.44 12.49 1.47
C PHE A 180 -22.59 13.05 2.60
N HIS A 181 -23.15 13.07 3.80
CA HIS A 181 -22.48 13.45 5.04
C HIS A 181 -22.49 12.28 6.02
N SER A 182 -21.36 12.02 6.67
CA SER A 182 -21.19 10.92 7.61
C SER A 182 -20.25 11.28 8.75
N ASP A 183 -20.44 10.66 9.90
CA ASP A 183 -19.55 10.76 11.07
C ASP A 183 -18.31 9.86 10.95
N SER A 184 -18.18 9.09 9.87
CA SER A 184 -17.07 8.16 9.62
C SER A 184 -16.67 8.13 8.16
N ALA A 185 -15.37 7.99 7.90
CA ALA A 185 -14.84 7.79 6.55
C ALA A 185 -15.25 6.44 5.91
N GLU A 186 -15.68 5.47 6.71
CA GLU A 186 -16.07 4.12 6.28
C GLU A 186 -17.59 3.99 6.03
N SER A 187 -18.38 5.00 6.39
CA SER A 187 -19.83 5.06 6.18
C SER A 187 -20.17 6.08 5.11
N ILE A 188 -21.11 5.78 4.22
CA ILE A 188 -21.62 6.75 3.23
C ILE A 188 -22.42 7.86 3.91
N GLY A 189 -23.20 7.50 4.93
CA GLY A 189 -24.01 8.43 5.69
C GLY A 189 -25.31 8.84 5.00
N ARG A 190 -25.79 10.06 5.27
CA ARG A 190 -27.06 10.62 4.75
C ARG A 190 -26.80 11.49 3.52
N ARG A 191 -27.73 11.45 2.57
CA ARG A 191 -27.69 12.34 1.40
C ARG A 191 -27.87 13.81 1.82
N ILE A 192 -27.09 14.69 1.19
CA ILE A 192 -27.11 16.14 1.36
C ILE A 192 -27.14 16.84 0.00
N ASP A 193 -27.39 18.16 -0.02
CA ASP A 193 -27.28 18.98 -1.24
C ASP A 193 -25.81 19.29 -1.52
N LEU A 194 -25.42 19.31 -2.81
CA LEU A 194 -24.06 19.73 -3.23
C LEU A 194 -23.71 21.15 -2.74
N LYS A 195 -24.73 22.01 -2.57
CA LYS A 195 -24.57 23.38 -2.10
C LYS A 195 -24.14 23.50 -0.63
N ASP A 196 -24.31 22.43 0.14
CA ASP A 196 -23.88 22.38 1.55
C ASP A 196 -22.36 22.34 1.69
N VAL A 197 -21.63 22.02 0.60
CA VAL A 197 -20.16 21.99 0.55
C VAL A 197 -19.67 23.06 -0.41
N ASP A 198 -18.89 24.03 0.08
CA ASP A 198 -18.45 25.20 -0.70
C ASP A 198 -17.77 24.85 -2.03
N GLU A 199 -16.93 23.79 -2.05
CA GLU A 199 -16.21 23.35 -3.24
C GLU A 199 -17.11 22.71 -4.29
N TRP A 200 -18.29 22.17 -3.89
CA TRP A 200 -19.21 21.49 -4.78
C TRP A 200 -20.43 22.34 -5.16
N ARG A 201 -20.58 23.48 -4.54
CA ARG A 201 -21.74 24.39 -4.69
C ARG A 201 -22.08 24.72 -6.15
N ASN A 202 -21.07 24.86 -7.00
CA ASN A 202 -21.25 25.24 -8.40
C ASN A 202 -21.25 24.03 -9.35
N LEU A 203 -21.18 22.81 -8.83
CA LEU A 203 -21.27 21.62 -9.66
C LEU A 203 -22.73 21.34 -10.01
N PRO A 204 -23.02 21.02 -11.28
CA PRO A 204 -24.36 20.58 -11.65
C PRO A 204 -24.65 19.18 -11.07
N GLU A 205 -25.91 18.93 -10.70
CA GLU A 205 -26.35 17.61 -10.26
C GLU A 205 -26.23 16.58 -11.39
N SER A 206 -26.55 16.97 -12.63
CA SER A 206 -26.42 16.11 -13.79
C SER A 206 -26.06 16.91 -15.04
N VAL A 207 -25.20 16.34 -15.89
CA VAL A 207 -24.84 16.88 -17.20
C VAL A 207 -24.78 15.73 -18.19
N THR A 208 -25.28 15.96 -19.41
CA THR A 208 -25.28 14.97 -20.48
C THR A 208 -24.52 15.49 -21.71
N TYR A 209 -23.63 14.67 -22.23
CA TYR A 209 -22.90 14.90 -23.48
C TYR A 209 -23.30 13.85 -24.50
N ALA A 210 -23.61 14.24 -25.71
CA ALA A 210 -24.00 13.34 -26.81
C ALA A 210 -22.97 13.36 -27.94
N GLY A 211 -22.99 12.29 -28.73
CA GLY A 211 -22.14 12.17 -29.93
C GLY A 211 -20.68 11.80 -29.60
N LEU A 212 -20.45 11.14 -28.49
CA LEU A 212 -19.14 10.65 -28.09
C LEU A 212 -18.91 9.23 -28.64
N GLU A 213 -17.71 8.95 -29.12
CA GLU A 213 -17.30 7.61 -29.54
C GLU A 213 -16.76 6.75 -28.37
N LYS A 214 -16.38 7.41 -27.29
CA LYS A 214 -15.74 6.79 -26.11
C LYS A 214 -16.12 7.57 -24.86
N PRO A 215 -16.04 6.94 -23.66
CA PRO A 215 -16.14 7.67 -22.41
C PRO A 215 -15.04 8.74 -22.31
N ASP A 216 -15.25 9.74 -21.48
CA ASP A 216 -14.34 10.87 -21.25
C ASP A 216 -13.11 10.53 -20.37
N PHE A 217 -12.99 9.29 -19.94
CA PHE A 217 -11.89 8.80 -19.11
C PHE A 217 -11.15 7.64 -19.75
N GLY A 218 -9.89 7.45 -19.36
CA GLY A 218 -9.06 6.29 -19.72
C GLY A 218 -8.89 5.35 -18.55
N TYR A 219 -9.14 4.06 -18.75
CA TYR A 219 -8.95 3.02 -17.73
C TYR A 219 -7.69 2.20 -18.03
N TYR A 220 -6.79 2.16 -17.06
CA TYR A 220 -5.62 1.28 -17.03
C TYR A 220 -5.86 0.12 -16.06
N ARG A 221 -5.48 -1.08 -16.45
CA ARG A 221 -5.39 -2.24 -15.56
C ARG A 221 -4.12 -3.03 -15.81
N ASN A 222 -3.61 -3.68 -14.77
CA ASN A 222 -2.51 -4.60 -14.90
C ASN A 222 -2.90 -5.76 -15.82
N PRO A 223 -2.01 -6.23 -16.72
CA PRO A 223 -2.28 -7.33 -17.65
C PRO A 223 -2.19 -8.70 -16.95
N ILE A 224 -2.80 -8.83 -15.79
CA ILE A 224 -2.87 -10.04 -14.97
C ILE A 224 -4.30 -10.54 -14.99
N LYS A 225 -4.46 -11.86 -15.17
CA LYS A 225 -5.77 -12.50 -15.12
C LYS A 225 -6.35 -12.37 -13.71
N ASN A 226 -7.59 -11.89 -13.62
CA ASN A 226 -8.31 -11.86 -12.36
C ASN A 226 -8.90 -13.25 -12.08
N GLU A 227 -8.31 -13.93 -11.10
CA GLU A 227 -8.76 -15.25 -10.61
C GLU A 227 -9.56 -15.14 -9.31
N ILE A 228 -9.75 -13.92 -8.78
CA ILE A 228 -10.47 -13.66 -7.54
C ILE A 228 -11.98 -13.79 -7.79
N ASP A 229 -12.51 -13.01 -8.75
CA ASP A 229 -13.93 -13.01 -9.09
C ASP A 229 -14.20 -13.11 -10.60
N GLY A 230 -13.15 -13.20 -11.42
CA GLY A 230 -13.26 -13.31 -12.87
C GLY A 230 -13.73 -12.02 -13.56
N SER A 231 -13.90 -10.91 -12.86
CA SER A 231 -14.27 -9.61 -13.44
C SER A 231 -13.12 -9.00 -14.24
N PHE A 232 -13.40 -7.91 -14.96
CA PHE A 232 -12.38 -7.13 -15.66
C PHE A 232 -11.64 -6.14 -14.74
N CYS A 233 -11.81 -6.23 -13.42
CA CYS A 233 -11.03 -5.45 -12.47
C CYS A 233 -9.55 -5.86 -12.51
N GLY A 234 -8.67 -4.87 -12.37
CA GLY A 234 -7.23 -5.10 -12.35
C GLY A 234 -6.78 -5.75 -11.05
N VAL A 235 -5.76 -6.62 -11.14
CA VAL A 235 -5.16 -7.36 -10.01
C VAL A 235 -3.79 -6.76 -9.70
N SER A 236 -3.43 -6.67 -8.41
CA SER A 236 -2.11 -6.20 -7.99
C SER A 236 -0.98 -7.04 -8.58
N ILE A 237 0.12 -6.38 -8.98
CA ILE A 237 1.29 -7.07 -9.51
C ILE A 237 1.93 -8.05 -8.51
N PHE A 238 1.72 -7.83 -7.21
CA PHE A 238 2.24 -8.69 -6.14
C PHE A 238 1.18 -9.60 -5.50
N ASP A 239 -0.03 -9.69 -6.08
CA ASP A 239 -1.08 -10.54 -5.51
C ASP A 239 -0.65 -12.00 -5.33
N GLY A 240 0.01 -12.57 -6.34
CA GLY A 240 0.52 -13.95 -6.28
C GLY A 240 1.68 -14.18 -5.30
N ALA A 241 2.20 -13.13 -4.65
CA ALA A 241 3.32 -13.20 -3.73
C ALA A 241 2.97 -12.78 -2.28
N ILE A 242 1.69 -12.61 -1.95
CA ILE A 242 1.26 -12.09 -0.64
C ILE A 242 1.80 -12.91 0.53
N ASP A 243 1.72 -14.24 0.48
CA ASP A 243 2.17 -15.11 1.56
C ASP A 243 3.70 -15.05 1.72
N GLN A 244 4.45 -14.96 0.62
CA GLN A 244 5.89 -14.82 0.65
C GLN A 244 6.31 -13.46 1.21
N LEU A 245 5.65 -12.38 0.82
CA LEU A 245 5.88 -11.04 1.34
C LEU A 245 5.60 -10.96 2.85
N ARG A 246 4.53 -11.60 3.31
CA ARG A 246 4.27 -11.75 4.75
C ARG A 246 5.42 -12.48 5.45
N ASN A 247 5.93 -13.58 4.87
CA ASN A 247 7.03 -14.32 5.45
C ASN A 247 8.34 -13.51 5.45
N VAL A 248 8.56 -12.67 4.45
CA VAL A 248 9.68 -11.72 4.39
C VAL A 248 9.64 -10.73 5.57
N ASP A 249 8.48 -10.13 5.84
CA ASP A 249 8.31 -9.22 6.99
C ASP A 249 8.54 -9.94 8.33
N VAL A 250 8.03 -11.16 8.48
CA VAL A 250 8.23 -11.98 9.69
C VAL A 250 9.71 -12.36 9.88
N GLN A 251 10.43 -12.68 8.80
CA GLN A 251 11.87 -12.97 8.90
C GLN A 251 12.68 -11.73 9.27
N GLY A 252 12.29 -10.54 8.78
CA GLY A 252 12.90 -9.29 9.23
C GLY A 252 12.77 -9.09 10.75
N ALA A 253 11.59 -9.32 11.30
CA ALA A 253 11.38 -9.25 12.75
C ALA A 253 12.19 -10.31 13.54
N ARG A 254 12.38 -11.51 12.98
CA ARG A 254 13.23 -12.55 13.57
C ARG A 254 14.70 -12.15 13.59
N LEU A 255 15.18 -11.51 12.53
CA LEU A 255 16.54 -11.00 12.45
C LEU A 255 16.78 -9.91 13.50
N ASP A 256 15.85 -8.95 13.62
CA ASP A 256 15.91 -7.93 14.68
C ASP A 256 15.90 -8.53 16.10
N TRP A 257 15.09 -9.58 16.29
CA TRP A 257 15.05 -10.29 17.56
C TRP A 257 16.36 -11.03 17.86
N GLU A 258 16.96 -11.67 16.85
CA GLU A 258 18.24 -12.38 16.99
C GLU A 258 19.32 -11.41 17.51
N PHE A 259 19.45 -10.23 16.91
CA PHE A 259 20.40 -9.23 17.37
C PHE A 259 20.08 -8.70 18.78
N LYS A 260 18.80 -8.41 19.07
CA LYS A 260 18.38 -7.94 20.39
C LYS A 260 18.58 -8.98 21.50
N SER A 261 18.25 -10.25 21.21
CA SER A 261 18.36 -11.34 22.19
C SER A 261 19.80 -11.81 22.38
N GLY A 262 20.65 -11.66 21.35
CA GLY A 262 22.05 -12.01 21.36
C GLY A 262 22.98 -10.88 21.85
N GLU A 263 22.42 -9.73 22.29
CA GLU A 263 23.23 -8.66 22.86
C GLU A 263 24.04 -9.23 24.06
N ARG A 264 25.34 -8.95 24.03
CA ARG A 264 26.26 -9.38 25.12
C ARG A 264 25.74 -8.86 26.44
N ALA A 265 25.67 -9.75 27.44
CA ALA A 265 25.28 -9.38 28.78
C ALA A 265 26.23 -10.03 29.83
N ILE A 266 26.47 -9.32 30.91
CA ILE A 266 27.19 -9.82 32.05
C ILE A 266 26.18 -10.00 33.19
N ASN A 267 25.91 -11.23 33.56
CA ASN A 267 25.07 -11.56 34.68
C ASN A 267 25.92 -11.48 35.95
N VAL A 268 25.54 -10.62 36.89
CA VAL A 268 26.27 -10.39 38.15
C VAL A 268 25.37 -10.83 39.29
N ASP A 269 25.95 -11.53 40.27
CA ASP A 269 25.22 -11.87 41.48
C ASP A 269 24.83 -10.60 42.23
N ILE A 270 23.58 -10.51 42.66
CA ILE A 270 23.08 -9.35 43.42
C ILE A 270 23.89 -9.14 44.73
N ALA A 271 24.37 -10.22 45.31
CA ALA A 271 25.24 -10.14 46.50
C ALA A 271 26.60 -9.49 46.24
N ALA A 272 27.07 -9.50 44.98
CA ALA A 272 28.31 -8.82 44.58
C ALA A 272 28.13 -7.32 44.31
N LEU A 273 26.89 -6.84 44.25
CA LEU A 273 26.59 -5.44 44.04
C LEU A 273 26.65 -4.64 45.34
N THR A 274 27.15 -3.42 45.27
CA THR A 274 27.26 -2.55 46.45
C THR A 274 25.89 -2.18 47.00
N PRO A 275 25.55 -2.53 48.25
CA PRO A 275 24.27 -2.15 48.82
C PRO A 275 24.23 -0.64 49.10
N ARG A 276 23.24 0.05 48.56
CA ARG A 276 22.97 1.46 48.84
C ARG A 276 21.58 1.63 49.44
N ARG A 277 21.47 2.48 50.45
CA ARG A 277 20.19 2.80 51.05
C ARG A 277 19.53 3.93 50.25
N ASP A 278 18.37 3.67 49.70
CA ASP A 278 17.57 4.68 49.02
C ASP A 278 17.17 5.77 50.04
N PRO A 279 17.56 7.04 49.83
CA PRO A 279 17.29 8.11 50.77
C PRO A 279 15.79 8.45 50.90
N ILE A 280 14.98 8.09 49.92
CA ILE A 280 13.54 8.40 49.89
C ILE A 280 12.71 7.27 50.50
N THR A 281 13.00 6.02 50.13
CA THR A 281 12.21 4.86 50.58
C THR A 281 12.80 4.12 51.76
N GLY A 282 14.05 4.39 52.12
CA GLY A 282 14.80 3.71 53.19
C GLY A 282 15.17 2.25 52.93
N LYS A 283 14.79 1.72 51.76
CA LYS A 283 15.06 0.33 51.34
C LYS A 283 16.51 0.19 50.85
N ILE A 284 17.08 -0.99 51.09
CA ILE A 284 18.38 -1.35 50.51
C ILE A 284 18.17 -1.67 49.03
N VAL A 285 18.84 -0.93 48.16
CA VAL A 285 18.87 -1.14 46.72
C VAL A 285 20.30 -1.53 46.35
N HIS A 286 20.47 -2.58 45.57
CA HIS A 286 21.76 -2.98 45.01
C HIS A 286 22.04 -2.17 43.76
N GLU A 287 23.04 -1.29 43.84
CA GLU A 287 23.38 -0.38 42.74
C GLU A 287 24.30 -1.08 41.75
N MET A 288 23.86 -1.11 40.48
CA MET A 288 24.74 -1.55 39.40
C MET A 288 25.77 -0.47 39.06
N PRO A 289 26.97 -0.86 38.60
CA PRO A 289 27.93 0.10 38.06
C PRO A 289 27.28 0.98 37.00
N GLU A 290 27.62 2.27 37.00
CA GLU A 290 27.07 3.25 36.05
C GLU A 290 27.39 2.94 34.58
N LEU A 291 28.33 2.05 34.29
CA LEU A 291 28.73 1.56 33.00
C LEU A 291 27.66 0.65 32.41
N ASP A 292 26.82 1.21 31.58
CA ASP A 292 25.86 0.57 30.69
C ASP A 292 24.91 -0.46 31.35
N LYS A 293 23.75 0.03 31.84
CA LYS A 293 22.69 -0.80 32.44
C LYS A 293 22.14 -1.91 31.51
N LYS A 294 22.45 -1.86 30.23
CA LYS A 294 22.09 -2.92 29.26
C LYS A 294 23.05 -4.10 29.33
N LEU A 295 24.33 -3.84 29.63
CA LEU A 295 25.36 -4.86 29.68
C LEU A 295 25.31 -5.69 30.99
N TYR A 296 24.92 -5.08 32.11
CA TYR A 296 24.91 -5.76 33.42
C TYR A 296 23.49 -6.12 33.85
N LYS A 297 23.25 -7.38 34.13
CA LYS A 297 21.98 -7.89 34.67
C LYS A 297 22.22 -8.51 36.04
N GLY A 298 21.56 -7.98 37.08
CA GLY A 298 21.58 -8.56 38.42
C GLY A 298 20.69 -9.80 38.48
N LEU A 299 21.25 -10.94 38.83
CA LEU A 299 20.55 -12.21 39.03
C LEU A 299 20.96 -12.83 40.38
N ASN A 300 20.06 -13.63 40.96
CA ASN A 300 20.43 -14.51 42.08
C ASN A 300 21.14 -15.74 41.51
N LEU A 301 22.45 -15.75 41.51
CA LEU A 301 23.24 -16.89 41.05
C LEU A 301 23.34 -17.91 42.21
N THR A 302 23.10 -19.19 41.91
CA THR A 302 23.15 -20.27 42.91
C THR A 302 24.51 -20.98 42.93
N SER A 303 25.50 -20.47 42.21
CA SER A 303 26.85 -21.03 42.11
C SER A 303 27.86 -20.07 42.74
N ASP A 304 29.02 -20.58 43.10
CA ASP A 304 30.16 -19.79 43.60
C ASP A 304 30.72 -18.77 42.58
N GLU A 305 30.09 -18.64 41.44
CA GLU A 305 30.46 -17.68 40.37
C GLU A 305 29.82 -16.32 40.65
N LEU A 306 30.64 -15.29 40.90
CA LEU A 306 30.19 -13.91 41.09
C LEU A 306 29.64 -13.24 39.84
N TYR A 307 29.97 -13.75 38.65
CA TYR A 307 29.48 -13.25 37.38
C TYR A 307 29.48 -14.37 36.32
N LYS A 308 28.59 -14.23 35.31
CA LYS A 308 28.53 -15.10 34.15
C LYS A 308 28.33 -14.28 32.90
N GLU A 309 29.22 -14.40 31.93
CA GLU A 309 29.11 -13.76 30.65
C GLU A 309 28.08 -14.51 29.78
N TRP A 310 27.17 -13.75 29.16
CA TRP A 310 26.26 -14.22 28.16
C TRP A 310 26.67 -13.63 26.80
N SER A 311 27.18 -14.43 25.90
CA SER A 311 27.62 -14.04 24.57
C SER A 311 27.28 -15.18 23.58
N PRO A 312 26.03 -15.38 23.23
CA PRO A 312 25.63 -16.45 22.30
C PRO A 312 26.16 -16.17 20.90
N GLU A 313 26.37 -17.22 20.13
CA GLU A 313 26.61 -17.10 18.68
C GLU A 313 25.30 -16.68 17.99
N PHE A 314 25.40 -15.76 17.04
CA PHE A 314 24.26 -15.34 16.23
C PHE A 314 23.90 -16.38 15.17
N ARG A 315 22.60 -16.60 14.95
CA ARG A 315 22.04 -17.45 13.88
C ARG A 315 21.64 -16.62 12.67
N ASP A 316 22.16 -15.40 12.55
CA ASP A 316 21.86 -14.40 11.52
C ASP A 316 22.01 -14.96 10.09
N ALA A 317 23.09 -15.70 9.81
CA ALA A 317 23.31 -16.31 8.51
C ALA A 317 22.15 -17.25 8.08
N ASN A 318 21.63 -18.08 9.00
CA ASN A 318 20.51 -18.97 8.73
C ASN A 318 19.22 -18.20 8.52
N ILE A 319 18.99 -17.13 9.26
CA ILE A 319 17.80 -16.25 9.12
C ILE A 319 17.85 -15.50 7.80
N ILE A 320 19.03 -14.95 7.43
CA ILE A 320 19.26 -14.26 6.16
C ILE A 320 19.06 -15.22 4.98
N ASN A 321 19.57 -16.45 5.05
CA ASN A 321 19.37 -17.45 4.03
C ASN A 321 17.89 -17.79 3.85
N GLY A 322 17.12 -17.90 4.95
CA GLY A 322 15.69 -18.09 4.92
C GLY A 322 14.95 -16.90 4.31
N LEU A 323 15.34 -15.67 4.65
CA LEU A 323 14.83 -14.43 4.06
C LEU A 323 15.05 -14.41 2.54
N ASN A 324 16.28 -14.72 2.10
CA ASN A 324 16.62 -14.79 0.69
C ASN A 324 15.83 -15.86 -0.07
N ALA A 325 15.55 -17.00 0.56
CA ALA A 325 14.72 -18.04 -0.04
C ALA A 325 13.28 -17.53 -0.32
N TYR A 326 12.69 -16.77 0.60
CA TYR A 326 11.38 -16.15 0.36
C TYR A 326 11.45 -15.03 -0.70
N LEU A 327 12.49 -14.19 -0.68
CA LEU A 327 12.66 -13.13 -1.69
C LEU A 327 12.76 -13.70 -3.10
N ARG A 328 13.46 -14.85 -3.29
CA ARG A 328 13.51 -15.56 -4.57
C ARG A 328 12.16 -16.05 -5.05
N GLN A 329 11.29 -16.51 -4.13
CA GLN A 329 9.92 -16.90 -4.47
C GLN A 329 9.08 -15.68 -4.84
N VAL A 330 9.26 -14.53 -4.14
CA VAL A 330 8.63 -13.27 -4.52
C VAL A 330 9.04 -12.87 -5.93
N GLU A 331 10.35 -12.84 -6.24
CA GLU A 331 10.88 -12.53 -7.58
C GLU A 331 10.21 -13.38 -8.67
N PHE A 332 10.10 -14.69 -8.43
CA PHE A 332 9.44 -15.60 -9.37
C PHE A 332 7.96 -15.27 -9.56
N ASN A 333 7.22 -15.07 -8.47
CA ASN A 333 5.77 -14.84 -8.51
C ASN A 333 5.39 -13.50 -9.13
N VAL A 334 6.23 -12.47 -8.98
CA VAL A 334 6.01 -11.15 -9.59
C VAL A 334 6.73 -10.94 -10.92
N CYS A 335 7.35 -11.99 -11.47
CA CYS A 335 8.11 -11.96 -12.74
C CYS A 335 9.33 -11.00 -12.72
N LEU A 336 9.92 -10.74 -11.58
CA LEU A 336 11.22 -10.07 -11.46
C LEU A 336 12.36 -11.03 -11.81
N SER A 337 13.53 -10.48 -12.15
CA SER A 337 14.71 -11.28 -12.40
C SER A 337 15.30 -11.76 -11.08
N TYR A 338 15.90 -12.95 -11.10
CA TYR A 338 16.63 -13.48 -9.95
C TYR A 338 17.75 -12.51 -9.51
N GLY A 339 17.73 -12.11 -8.27
CA GLY A 339 18.68 -11.17 -7.68
C GLY A 339 18.28 -9.69 -7.78
N ASP A 340 17.03 -9.39 -8.16
CA ASP A 340 16.49 -8.02 -8.09
C ASP A 340 16.12 -7.65 -6.64
N LEU A 341 15.69 -8.63 -5.83
CA LEU A 341 15.33 -8.46 -4.42
C LEU A 341 16.20 -9.32 -3.49
N SER A 342 16.61 -10.50 -3.95
CA SER A 342 17.40 -11.44 -3.18
C SER A 342 18.90 -11.25 -3.39
N ASP A 343 19.69 -11.62 -2.39
CA ASP A 343 21.15 -11.69 -2.52
C ASP A 343 21.54 -12.78 -3.54
N VAL A 344 22.38 -12.39 -4.45
CA VAL A 344 23.05 -13.31 -5.38
C VAL A 344 24.44 -13.58 -4.80
N SER A 345 24.72 -14.83 -4.41
CA SER A 345 26.11 -15.22 -4.10
C SER A 345 27.01 -14.82 -5.26
N ASP A 346 28.22 -14.31 -4.96
CA ASP A 346 29.25 -13.81 -5.88
C ASP A 346 29.67 -14.83 -6.98
N VAL A 347 28.74 -15.15 -7.85
CA VAL A 347 29.07 -15.80 -9.12
C VAL A 347 29.22 -14.67 -10.13
N GLU A 348 30.43 -14.42 -10.60
CA GLU A 348 30.71 -13.51 -11.71
C GLU A 348 29.79 -13.86 -12.88
N LYS A 349 28.70 -13.08 -13.03
CA LYS A 349 27.82 -13.24 -14.19
C LYS A 349 28.47 -12.59 -15.39
N THR A 350 28.55 -13.30 -16.48
CA THR A 350 28.98 -12.73 -17.77
C THR A 350 27.95 -11.68 -18.24
N ALA A 351 28.38 -10.69 -19.00
CA ALA A 351 27.48 -9.66 -19.56
C ALA A 351 26.30 -10.26 -20.35
N SER A 352 26.48 -11.47 -20.90
CA SER A 352 25.44 -12.23 -21.60
C SER A 352 24.37 -12.76 -20.65
N GLU A 353 24.76 -13.30 -19.49
CA GLU A 353 23.83 -13.80 -18.47
C GLU A 353 23.02 -12.67 -17.83
N VAL A 354 23.66 -11.52 -17.61
CA VAL A 354 22.96 -10.30 -17.13
C VAL A 354 21.92 -9.82 -18.16
N ARG A 355 22.25 -9.84 -19.47
CA ARG A 355 21.31 -9.49 -20.54
C ARG A 355 20.15 -10.47 -20.66
N VAL A 356 20.39 -11.77 -20.50
CA VAL A 356 19.34 -12.80 -20.56
C VAL A 356 18.42 -12.69 -19.34
N ALA A 357 18.96 -12.42 -18.15
CA ALA A 357 18.18 -12.19 -16.95
C ALA A 357 17.28 -10.94 -17.10
N LYS A 358 17.82 -9.85 -17.67
CA LYS A 358 17.04 -8.61 -17.94
C LYS A 358 16.00 -8.75 -19.06
N LYS A 359 16.09 -9.73 -19.94
CA LYS A 359 15.07 -10.01 -20.98
C LYS A 359 13.81 -10.70 -20.46
N ARG A 360 13.80 -11.13 -19.21
CA ARG A 360 12.61 -11.71 -18.55
C ARG A 360 11.73 -10.68 -17.85
N LYS A 361 12.18 -9.42 -17.82
CA LYS A 361 11.38 -8.27 -17.32
C LYS A 361 10.42 -7.74 -18.37
#